data_554d5ad733144dc6a48b27a03d2c2bb7
#
_entry.id   554d5ad733144dc6a48b27a03d2c2bb7
#
_cell.length_a   1.000
_cell.length_b   1.000
_cell.length_c   1.000
_cell.angle_alpha   90.00
_cell.angle_beta   90.00
_cell.angle_gamma   90.00
#
_symmetry.space_group_name_H-M   'P 1'
#
loop_
_entity.id
_entity.type
_entity.pdbx_description
1 polymer ?
#
loop_
_entity_poly.entity_id
_entity_poly.type
_entity_poly.pdbx_seq_one_letter_code
_entity_poly.pdbx_strand_id
1 'polypeptide(L)'
;MNPVQDLGSSTQTNDPPVGVIAKVHGPVVDISCNRLPPLHQALCSAMNHETYTFEVYQHLDERHVRAITLHRTSGLRRGMPVFDTGAPVHVPVAPECLGRVLNLFGEPLDGGPALATCEFRNIMAKPAPLHETKPASGILETGIKVMDLLFPFIRGGKTGLFGGAGIGKTVLLTEFMHAIVALHHGVSVFAGVGERIREGHELWHEMQKAGVMPQTVMIFGQMDESPGVRFRVGLAAVTYAEYFRDTLQKDVLFLMDNVFRFVQRRRFGHNGAKLTGREGRSAIQWFTK
;
A
#
# COMPACT_ATOMS: atom_id res chain seq x y z
N MET A 1 12.35 14.51 5.40
CA MET A 1 11.17 15.39 5.32
C MET A 1 10.21 14.79 4.32
N ASN A 2 8.96 14.55 4.72
CA ASN A 2 7.93 14.01 3.83
C ASN A 2 7.44 15.13 2.92
N PRO A 3 7.68 15.13 1.61
CA PRO A 3 7.26 16.21 0.73
C PRO A 3 5.74 16.43 0.70
N VAL A 4 4.95 15.47 1.18
CA VAL A 4 3.48 15.56 1.26
C VAL A 4 3.00 16.11 2.61
N GLN A 5 3.71 15.87 3.72
CA GLN A 5 3.32 16.31 5.06
C GLN A 5 3.79 17.74 5.39
N ASP A 6 4.93 18.18 4.85
CA ASP A 6 5.41 19.55 5.05
C ASP A 6 4.54 20.62 4.39
N LEU A 7 3.70 20.25 3.43
CA LEU A 7 2.73 21.16 2.82
C LEU A 7 1.54 21.52 3.74
N GLY A 8 1.32 20.75 4.82
CA GLY A 8 0.28 21.02 5.82
C GLY A 8 0.68 22.01 6.92
N SER A 9 1.98 22.15 7.20
CA SER A 9 2.50 23.03 8.26
C SER A 9 3.13 24.33 7.75
N SER A 10 3.46 24.43 6.46
CA SER A 10 3.94 25.64 5.81
C SER A 10 3.17 25.89 4.52
N THR A 11 2.00 26.52 4.66
CA THR A 11 1.15 27.00 3.57
C THR A 11 1.79 28.17 2.81
N GLN A 12 2.99 28.00 2.30
CA GLN A 12 3.60 28.89 1.31
C GLN A 12 4.58 28.08 0.44
N THR A 13 4.06 27.20 -0.42
CA THR A 13 4.81 26.91 -1.64
C THR A 13 4.76 28.19 -2.46
N ASN A 14 5.88 28.90 -2.56
CA ASN A 14 6.04 30.06 -3.48
C ASN A 14 5.92 29.63 -4.96
N ASP A 15 5.69 28.36 -5.23
CA ASP A 15 5.50 27.86 -6.57
C ASP A 15 4.08 28.12 -7.08
N PRO A 16 3.93 28.60 -8.30
CA PRO A 16 2.61 28.82 -8.89
C PRO A 16 1.87 27.47 -9.03
N PRO A 17 0.53 27.46 -8.89
CA PRO A 17 -0.25 26.26 -9.06
C PRO A 17 -0.04 25.67 -10.47
N VAL A 18 0.13 24.35 -10.54
CA VAL A 18 0.25 23.63 -11.82
C VAL A 18 -1.06 23.65 -12.59
N GLY A 19 -2.17 23.84 -11.89
CA GLY A 19 -3.49 23.87 -12.49
C GLY A 19 -4.60 24.06 -11.47
N VAL A 20 -5.83 23.81 -11.90
CA VAL A 20 -7.04 23.89 -11.07
C VAL A 20 -7.93 22.66 -11.30
N ILE A 21 -8.69 22.30 -10.28
CA ILE A 21 -9.69 21.23 -10.38
C ILE A 21 -10.77 21.66 -11.37
N ALA A 22 -10.92 20.92 -12.47
CA ALA A 22 -11.94 21.16 -13.48
C ALA A 22 -13.24 20.41 -13.16
N LYS A 23 -13.14 19.12 -12.74
CA LYS A 23 -14.29 18.26 -12.41
C LYS A 23 -13.93 17.30 -11.30
N VAL A 24 -14.92 16.93 -10.48
CA VAL A 24 -14.80 15.89 -9.45
C VAL A 24 -15.84 14.80 -9.73
N HIS A 25 -15.39 13.57 -9.90
CA HIS A 25 -16.22 12.41 -10.19
C HIS A 25 -15.94 11.27 -9.19
N GLY A 26 -16.53 11.36 -7.98
CA GLY A 26 -16.21 10.41 -6.92
C GLY A 26 -14.70 10.43 -6.60
N PRO A 27 -13.99 9.30 -6.68
CA PRO A 27 -12.56 9.24 -6.36
C PRO A 27 -11.65 9.74 -7.48
N VAL A 28 -12.20 10.25 -8.57
CA VAL A 28 -11.44 10.72 -9.75
C VAL A 28 -11.65 12.21 -9.92
N VAL A 29 -10.58 12.92 -10.20
CA VAL A 29 -10.58 14.37 -10.40
C VAL A 29 -9.93 14.68 -11.75
N ASP A 30 -10.61 15.47 -12.56
CA ASP A 30 -10.01 16.02 -13.77
C ASP A 30 -9.46 17.42 -13.44
N ILE A 31 -8.18 17.64 -13.75
CA ILE A 31 -7.41 18.84 -13.43
C ILE A 31 -7.03 19.52 -14.74
N SER A 32 -7.34 20.81 -14.85
CA SER A 32 -6.87 21.64 -15.96
C SER A 32 -5.51 22.21 -15.60
N CYS A 33 -4.48 21.86 -16.36
CA CYS A 33 -3.10 22.19 -16.07
C CYS A 33 -2.53 23.21 -17.07
N ASN A 34 -1.68 24.10 -16.57
CA ASN A 34 -0.88 25.00 -17.43
C ASN A 34 0.26 24.24 -18.12
N ARG A 35 0.81 23.24 -17.42
CA ARG A 35 1.80 22.28 -17.91
C ARG A 35 1.39 20.89 -17.43
N LEU A 36 1.41 19.89 -18.32
CA LEU A 36 1.05 18.53 -17.97
C LEU A 36 2.12 17.92 -17.04
N PRO A 37 1.73 17.50 -15.83
CA PRO A 37 2.60 16.73 -14.94
C PRO A 37 2.80 15.31 -15.50
N PRO A 38 3.94 14.65 -15.20
CA PRO A 38 4.17 13.26 -15.57
C PRO A 38 3.11 12.30 -15.03
N LEU A 39 2.96 11.14 -15.66
CA LEU A 39 2.14 10.05 -15.11
C LEU A 39 2.70 9.60 -13.75
N HIS A 40 1.82 9.24 -12.82
CA HIS A 40 2.12 8.86 -11.43
C HIS A 40 2.68 9.98 -10.56
N GLN A 41 2.79 11.19 -11.08
CA GLN A 41 3.16 12.36 -10.27
C GLN A 41 2.13 12.59 -9.17
N ALA A 42 2.63 12.84 -7.95
CA ALA A 42 1.77 13.27 -6.86
C ALA A 42 1.51 14.77 -6.96
N LEU A 43 0.26 15.14 -6.86
CA LEU A 43 -0.21 16.52 -6.82
C LEU A 43 -0.91 16.75 -5.50
N CYS A 44 -0.93 17.98 -5.01
CA CYS A 44 -1.64 18.32 -3.79
C CYS A 44 -2.51 19.56 -3.95
N SER A 45 -3.52 19.65 -3.10
CA SER A 45 -4.34 20.84 -2.91
C SER A 45 -4.63 20.98 -1.43
N ALA A 46 -4.61 22.19 -0.90
CA ALA A 46 -4.90 22.44 0.50
C ALA A 46 -6.09 23.39 0.62
N MET A 47 -7.00 23.07 1.54
CA MET A 47 -8.13 23.92 1.87
C MET A 47 -8.55 23.70 3.33
N ASN A 48 -8.73 24.77 4.10
CA ASN A 48 -9.21 24.73 5.49
C ASN A 48 -8.42 23.77 6.39
N HIS A 49 -7.09 23.75 6.28
CA HIS A 49 -6.17 22.83 6.99
C HIS A 49 -6.26 21.35 6.59
N GLU A 50 -7.06 21.03 5.57
CA GLU A 50 -7.05 19.68 4.96
C GLU A 50 -6.18 19.67 3.71
N THR A 51 -5.31 18.67 3.62
CA THR A 51 -4.46 18.45 2.44
C THR A 51 -5.03 17.27 1.64
N TYR A 52 -5.26 17.50 0.37
CA TYR A 52 -5.73 16.47 -0.58
C TYR A 52 -4.58 16.08 -1.48
N THR A 53 -4.26 14.81 -1.52
CA THR A 53 -3.24 14.25 -2.43
C THR A 53 -3.91 13.56 -3.59
N PHE A 54 -3.41 13.84 -4.80
CA PHE A 54 -3.86 13.23 -6.05
C PHE A 54 -2.68 12.54 -6.72
N GLU A 55 -2.95 11.49 -7.46
CA GLU A 55 -1.97 10.86 -8.32
C GLU A 55 -2.41 10.96 -9.77
N VAL A 56 -1.56 11.49 -10.65
CA VAL A 56 -1.83 11.59 -12.08
C VAL A 56 -1.92 10.19 -12.67
N TYR A 57 -3.10 9.85 -13.20
CA TYR A 57 -3.38 8.53 -13.76
C TYR A 57 -3.33 8.50 -15.28
N GLN A 58 -3.83 9.57 -15.92
CA GLN A 58 -3.95 9.63 -17.37
C GLN A 58 -3.94 11.09 -17.85
N HIS A 59 -3.30 11.34 -18.98
CA HIS A 59 -3.50 12.58 -19.74
C HIS A 59 -4.75 12.44 -20.61
N LEU A 60 -5.68 13.37 -20.49
CA LEU A 60 -6.93 13.39 -21.29
C LEU A 60 -6.72 14.12 -22.60
N ASP A 61 -6.02 15.25 -22.56
CA ASP A 61 -5.64 16.08 -23.69
C ASP A 61 -4.40 16.91 -23.34
N GLU A 62 -4.06 17.90 -24.15
CA GLU A 62 -2.86 18.76 -23.97
C GLU A 62 -2.89 19.64 -22.71
N ARG A 63 -4.04 19.77 -22.04
CA ARG A 63 -4.23 20.64 -20.87
C ARG A 63 -4.94 19.97 -19.71
N HIS A 64 -5.45 18.76 -19.88
CA HIS A 64 -6.21 18.09 -18.84
C HIS A 64 -5.60 16.76 -18.46
N VAL A 65 -5.47 16.55 -17.18
CA VAL A 65 -5.08 15.26 -16.61
C VAL A 65 -6.22 14.71 -15.77
N ARG A 66 -6.32 13.41 -15.77
CA ARG A 66 -7.16 12.66 -14.82
C ARG A 66 -6.28 12.15 -13.70
N ALA A 67 -6.66 12.48 -12.47
CA ALA A 67 -5.98 12.06 -11.27
C ALA A 67 -6.90 11.26 -10.35
N ILE A 68 -6.33 10.33 -9.61
CA ILE A 68 -7.01 9.54 -8.57
C ILE A 68 -6.74 10.20 -7.23
N THR A 69 -7.79 10.41 -6.42
CA THR A 69 -7.59 10.97 -5.09
C THR A 69 -7.14 9.90 -4.11
N LEU A 70 -6.15 10.25 -3.30
CA LEU A 70 -5.64 9.41 -2.21
C LEU A 70 -6.21 9.83 -0.85
N HIS A 71 -7.25 10.65 -0.86
CA HIS A 71 -8.05 11.06 0.30
C HIS A 71 -9.55 10.99 -0.01
N ARG A 72 -10.37 11.23 1.00
CA ARG A 72 -11.81 11.42 0.79
C ARG A 72 -12.04 12.67 -0.06
N THR A 73 -13.03 12.65 -0.94
CA THR A 73 -13.35 13.76 -1.85
C THR A 73 -14.30 14.80 -1.27
N SER A 74 -14.74 14.59 -0.03
CA SER A 74 -15.56 15.57 0.69
C SER A 74 -14.78 16.88 0.84
N GLY A 75 -15.38 18.00 0.44
CA GLY A 75 -14.71 19.30 0.47
C GLY A 75 -14.04 19.73 -0.84
N LEU A 76 -13.75 18.81 -1.77
CA LEU A 76 -13.19 19.18 -3.06
C LEU A 76 -14.18 19.97 -3.91
N ARG A 77 -13.72 21.07 -4.50
CA ARG A 77 -14.53 21.96 -5.33
C ARG A 77 -13.82 22.26 -6.65
N ARG A 78 -14.61 22.50 -7.67
CA ARG A 78 -14.11 23.05 -8.93
C ARG A 78 -13.42 24.40 -8.69
N GLY A 79 -12.31 24.65 -9.39
CA GLY A 79 -11.52 25.85 -9.28
C GLY A 79 -10.48 25.86 -8.15
N MET A 80 -10.41 24.83 -7.31
CA MET A 80 -9.34 24.72 -6.30
C MET A 80 -7.98 24.63 -6.97
N PRO A 81 -6.97 25.38 -6.47
CA PRO A 81 -5.61 25.32 -6.98
C PRO A 81 -4.98 23.97 -6.66
N VAL A 82 -4.19 23.45 -7.60
CA VAL A 82 -3.46 22.22 -7.48
C VAL A 82 -1.98 22.50 -7.69
N PHE A 83 -1.15 21.96 -6.81
CA PHE A 83 0.30 22.14 -6.78
C PHE A 83 0.99 20.81 -7.09
N ASP A 84 2.11 20.89 -7.78
CA ASP A 84 2.95 19.72 -8.05
C ASP A 84 3.90 19.49 -6.87
N THR A 85 3.98 18.26 -6.39
CA THR A 85 4.93 17.88 -5.33
C THR A 85 6.34 17.61 -5.86
N GLY A 86 6.54 17.62 -7.19
CA GLY A 86 7.81 17.33 -7.83
C GLY A 86 8.20 15.85 -7.89
N ALA A 87 7.38 14.95 -7.30
CA ALA A 87 7.70 13.55 -7.16
C ALA A 87 6.44 12.67 -7.17
N PRO A 88 6.55 11.36 -7.48
CA PRO A 88 5.50 10.38 -7.23
C PRO A 88 5.19 10.21 -5.74
N VAL A 89 4.18 9.42 -5.43
CA VAL A 89 3.86 9.09 -4.03
C VAL A 89 5.02 8.32 -3.39
N HIS A 90 5.47 8.78 -2.22
CA HIS A 90 6.52 8.17 -1.43
C HIS A 90 5.98 7.68 -0.10
N VAL A 91 6.61 6.62 0.43
CA VAL A 91 6.35 6.10 1.77
C VAL A 91 7.62 6.16 2.61
N PRO A 92 7.52 6.46 3.91
CA PRO A 92 8.65 6.42 4.81
C PRO A 92 9.04 4.97 5.08
N VAL A 93 10.31 4.63 4.95
CA VAL A 93 10.84 3.30 5.27
C VAL A 93 11.96 3.42 6.29
N ALA A 94 11.92 2.59 7.30
CA ALA A 94 12.90 2.56 8.37
C ALA A 94 12.83 1.23 9.12
N PRO A 95 13.87 0.81 9.85
CA PRO A 95 13.79 -0.36 10.73
C PRO A 95 12.67 -0.23 11.78
N GLU A 96 12.42 0.99 12.24
CA GLU A 96 11.39 1.35 13.23
C GLU A 96 9.96 1.15 12.73
N CYS A 97 9.76 0.85 11.45
CA CYS A 97 8.47 0.44 10.91
C CYS A 97 8.05 -0.96 11.40
N LEU A 98 9.02 -1.79 11.82
CA LEU A 98 8.69 -3.08 12.43
C LEU A 98 7.95 -2.88 13.75
N GLY A 99 6.96 -3.71 13.98
CA GLY A 99 6.07 -3.60 15.13
C GLY A 99 4.90 -2.63 14.94
N ARG A 100 4.82 -1.93 13.80
CA ARG A 100 3.88 -0.85 13.58
C ARG A 100 2.74 -1.23 12.63
N VAL A 101 1.63 -0.52 12.82
CA VAL A 101 0.48 -0.54 11.92
C VAL A 101 0.37 0.83 11.26
N LEU A 102 0.50 0.89 9.95
CA LEU A 102 0.63 2.12 9.18
C LEU A 102 -0.46 2.23 8.11
N ASN A 103 -0.79 3.47 7.72
CA ASN A 103 -1.60 3.72 6.52
C ASN A 103 -0.73 3.82 5.26
N LEU A 104 -1.33 4.17 4.12
CA LEU A 104 -0.64 4.37 2.84
C LEU A 104 0.54 5.36 2.95
N PHE A 105 0.42 6.40 3.73
CA PHE A 105 1.41 7.47 3.86
C PHE A 105 2.45 7.22 4.96
N GLY A 106 2.37 6.05 5.63
CA GLY A 106 3.24 5.71 6.75
C GLY A 106 2.85 6.36 8.07
N GLU A 107 1.61 6.88 8.16
CA GLU A 107 1.09 7.41 9.41
C GLU A 107 0.63 6.26 10.32
N PRO A 108 0.95 6.34 11.63
CA PRO A 108 0.59 5.30 12.57
C PRO A 108 -0.93 5.16 12.76
N LEU A 109 -1.43 3.94 12.65
CA LEU A 109 -2.80 3.56 12.99
C LEU A 109 -2.91 2.89 14.37
N ASP A 110 -1.76 2.54 14.96
CA ASP A 110 -1.62 1.87 16.25
C ASP A 110 -1.60 2.84 17.46
N GLY A 111 -1.78 4.13 17.23
CA GLY A 111 -1.70 5.16 18.28
C GLY A 111 -0.28 5.46 18.78
N GLY A 112 0.73 4.85 18.18
CA GLY A 112 2.13 5.11 18.51
C GLY A 112 2.65 6.42 17.91
N PRO A 113 3.89 6.83 18.26
CA PRO A 113 4.49 8.06 17.74
C PRO A 113 4.75 7.96 16.23
N ALA A 114 4.80 9.12 15.56
CA ALA A 114 5.21 9.19 14.16
C ALA A 114 6.66 8.69 13.99
N LEU A 115 7.00 8.19 12.80
CA LEU A 115 8.35 7.75 12.47
C LEU A 115 9.29 8.97 12.46
N ALA A 116 10.27 8.97 13.37
CA ALA A 116 11.15 10.13 13.56
C ALA A 116 12.26 10.22 12.51
N THR A 117 12.84 9.08 12.14
CA THR A 117 13.94 9.00 11.18
C THR A 117 13.58 7.99 10.10
N CYS A 118 13.41 8.43 8.87
CA CYS A 118 13.04 7.55 7.77
C CYS A 118 13.63 8.01 6.43
N GLU A 119 13.91 7.04 5.59
CA GLU A 119 14.13 7.22 4.16
C GLU A 119 12.78 7.24 3.45
N PHE A 120 12.63 8.05 2.40
CA PHE A 120 11.40 8.06 1.59
C PHE A 120 11.63 7.29 0.29
N ARG A 121 10.80 6.28 0.02
CA ARG A 121 10.86 5.49 -1.20
C ARG A 121 9.59 5.64 -2.03
N ASN A 122 9.81 5.72 -3.35
CA ASN A 122 8.74 5.78 -4.33
C ASN A 122 8.00 4.43 -4.39
N ILE A 123 6.67 4.45 -4.25
CA ILE A 123 5.84 3.24 -4.38
C ILE A 123 5.75 2.71 -5.82
N MET A 124 6.17 3.51 -6.82
CA MET A 124 6.19 3.17 -8.24
C MET A 124 7.63 2.88 -8.71
N ALA A 125 8.43 2.26 -7.87
CA ALA A 125 9.79 1.87 -8.20
C ALA A 125 9.82 0.92 -9.43
N LYS A 126 10.91 1.01 -10.19
CA LYS A 126 11.14 0.08 -11.31
C LYS A 126 11.39 -1.33 -10.77
N PRO A 127 10.90 -2.38 -11.45
CA PRO A 127 11.20 -3.74 -11.04
C PRO A 127 12.71 -4.02 -11.12
N ALA A 128 13.19 -4.95 -10.30
CA ALA A 128 14.57 -5.39 -10.34
C ALA A 128 14.93 -5.93 -11.74
N PRO A 129 16.12 -5.66 -12.26
CA PRO A 129 16.59 -6.19 -13.52
C PRO A 129 16.61 -7.73 -13.52
N LEU A 130 16.39 -8.34 -14.68
CA LEU A 130 16.32 -9.81 -14.80
C LEU A 130 17.59 -10.53 -14.28
N HIS A 131 18.76 -9.91 -14.47
CA HIS A 131 20.04 -10.49 -14.04
C HIS A 131 20.23 -10.49 -12.52
N GLU A 132 19.49 -9.67 -11.78
CA GLU A 132 19.48 -9.67 -10.32
C GLU A 132 18.44 -10.64 -9.74
N THR A 133 17.55 -11.15 -10.59
CA THR A 133 16.49 -12.05 -10.16
C THR A 133 17.06 -13.45 -9.95
N LYS A 134 17.04 -13.94 -8.72
CA LYS A 134 17.44 -15.32 -8.41
C LYS A 134 16.30 -16.29 -8.72
N PRO A 135 16.58 -17.45 -9.27
CA PRO A 135 15.56 -18.48 -9.44
C PRO A 135 15.07 -18.94 -8.06
N ALA A 136 13.78 -19.25 -7.98
CA ALA A 136 13.20 -19.84 -6.78
C ALA A 136 13.89 -21.16 -6.47
N SER A 137 14.45 -21.30 -5.28
CA SER A 137 15.20 -22.51 -4.88
C SER A 137 14.95 -22.84 -3.42
N GLY A 138 14.74 -24.12 -3.15
CA GLY A 138 14.50 -24.65 -1.82
C GLY A 138 13.06 -24.52 -1.34
N ILE A 139 12.75 -25.26 -0.30
CA ILE A 139 11.44 -25.29 0.35
C ILE A 139 11.48 -24.29 1.51
N LEU A 140 10.40 -23.57 1.71
CA LEU A 140 10.15 -22.76 2.91
C LEU A 140 9.32 -23.61 3.87
N GLU A 141 9.94 -24.06 4.94
CA GLU A 141 9.26 -24.81 5.99
C GLU A 141 8.30 -23.90 6.75
N THR A 142 7.03 -24.31 6.79
CA THR A 142 5.97 -23.56 7.50
C THR A 142 5.74 -24.09 8.91
N GLY A 143 6.26 -25.28 9.25
CA GLY A 143 5.97 -26.01 10.47
C GLY A 143 4.62 -26.70 10.47
N ILE A 144 3.80 -26.51 9.44
CA ILE A 144 2.50 -27.16 9.27
C ILE A 144 2.71 -28.44 8.47
N LYS A 145 2.74 -29.59 9.15
CA LYS A 145 3.10 -30.92 8.56
C LYS A 145 2.39 -31.22 7.25
N VAL A 146 1.08 -30.97 7.19
CA VAL A 146 0.28 -31.24 5.97
C VAL A 146 0.71 -30.36 4.81
N MET A 147 1.05 -29.09 5.07
CA MET A 147 1.49 -28.17 4.03
C MET A 147 2.90 -28.48 3.57
N ASP A 148 3.82 -28.66 4.49
CA ASP A 148 5.21 -28.94 4.18
C ASP A 148 5.40 -30.29 3.43
N LEU A 149 4.51 -31.25 3.68
CA LEU A 149 4.56 -32.57 3.02
C LEU A 149 3.84 -32.58 1.66
N LEU A 150 2.62 -32.01 1.58
CA LEU A 150 1.76 -32.17 0.40
C LEU A 150 1.76 -30.93 -0.52
N PHE A 151 2.01 -29.73 0.02
CA PHE A 151 1.96 -28.46 -0.70
C PHE A 151 3.11 -27.53 -0.29
N PRO A 152 4.37 -27.99 -0.38
CA PRO A 152 5.51 -27.21 0.12
C PRO A 152 5.60 -25.84 -0.54
N PHE A 153 5.88 -24.83 0.26
CA PHE A 153 6.12 -23.48 -0.23
C PHE A 153 7.55 -23.40 -0.75
N ILE A 154 7.71 -22.74 -1.89
CA ILE A 154 9.01 -22.54 -2.52
C ILE A 154 9.53 -21.17 -2.11
N ARG A 155 10.78 -21.08 -1.64
CA ARG A 155 11.45 -19.79 -1.38
C ARG A 155 11.49 -18.96 -2.66
N GLY A 156 11.08 -17.67 -2.59
CA GLY A 156 10.93 -16.81 -3.77
C GLY A 156 9.71 -17.13 -4.63
N GLY A 157 8.90 -18.10 -4.23
CA GLY A 157 7.67 -18.46 -4.90
C GLY A 157 6.50 -17.53 -4.54
N LYS A 158 5.38 -17.74 -5.23
CA LYS A 158 4.11 -17.05 -4.99
C LYS A 158 3.03 -18.10 -4.79
N THR A 159 2.39 -18.06 -3.64
CA THR A 159 1.33 -19.02 -3.27
C THR A 159 0.02 -18.30 -3.02
N GLY A 160 -1.07 -18.82 -3.55
CA GLY A 160 -2.41 -18.29 -3.31
C GLY A 160 -3.21 -19.20 -2.39
N LEU A 161 -3.81 -18.62 -1.34
CA LEU A 161 -4.80 -19.29 -0.49
C LEU A 161 -6.20 -18.87 -0.93
N PHE A 162 -6.99 -19.84 -1.35
CA PHE A 162 -8.36 -19.62 -1.79
C PHE A 162 -9.34 -20.29 -0.83
N GLY A 163 -10.36 -19.56 -0.43
CA GLY A 163 -11.39 -20.10 0.44
C GLY A 163 -12.45 -19.06 0.83
N GLY A 164 -13.58 -19.54 1.33
CA GLY A 164 -14.67 -18.72 1.83
C GLY A 164 -14.32 -17.98 3.12
N ALA A 165 -15.26 -17.21 3.65
CA ALA A 165 -15.12 -16.60 4.97
C ALA A 165 -15.20 -17.67 6.09
N GLY A 166 -14.47 -17.46 7.19
CA GLY A 166 -14.56 -18.30 8.37
C GLY A 166 -13.90 -19.69 8.30
N ILE A 167 -13.10 -19.99 7.27
CA ILE A 167 -12.43 -21.29 7.11
C ILE A 167 -11.01 -21.34 7.71
N GLY A 168 -10.64 -20.38 8.55
CA GLY A 168 -9.34 -20.37 9.22
C GLY A 168 -8.18 -19.77 8.44
N LYS A 169 -8.42 -18.97 7.39
CA LYS A 169 -7.36 -18.28 6.64
C LYS A 169 -6.47 -17.41 7.54
N THR A 170 -7.08 -16.63 8.43
CA THR A 170 -6.36 -15.76 9.37
C THR A 170 -5.43 -16.56 10.28
N VAL A 171 -5.89 -17.73 10.76
CA VAL A 171 -5.07 -18.63 11.58
C VAL A 171 -3.83 -19.09 10.81
N LEU A 172 -4.02 -19.50 9.53
CA LEU A 172 -2.88 -19.89 8.69
C LEU A 172 -1.92 -18.73 8.45
N LEU A 173 -2.43 -17.50 8.24
CA LEU A 173 -1.59 -16.31 8.07
C LEU A 173 -0.73 -16.05 9.31
N THR A 174 -1.33 -16.16 10.49
CA THR A 174 -0.61 -15.98 11.77
C THR A 174 0.47 -17.05 11.95
N GLU A 175 0.16 -18.30 11.65
CA GLU A 175 1.13 -19.40 11.71
C GLU A 175 2.30 -19.21 10.71
N PHE A 176 2.05 -18.72 9.50
CA PHE A 176 3.13 -18.42 8.57
C PHE A 176 4.02 -17.27 9.07
N MET A 177 3.43 -16.21 9.62
CA MET A 177 4.23 -15.13 10.21
C MET A 177 5.03 -15.63 11.41
N HIS A 178 4.46 -16.51 12.24
CA HIS A 178 5.18 -17.14 13.33
C HIS A 178 6.33 -18.00 12.82
N ALA A 179 6.10 -18.82 11.78
CA ALA A 179 7.14 -19.66 11.20
C ALA A 179 8.30 -18.85 10.61
N ILE A 180 8.02 -17.75 9.89
CA ILE A 180 9.09 -16.93 9.30
C ILE A 180 9.95 -16.25 10.38
N VAL A 181 9.34 -15.84 11.47
CA VAL A 181 10.05 -15.25 12.61
C VAL A 181 10.84 -16.30 13.38
N ALA A 182 10.20 -17.41 13.76
CA ALA A 182 10.78 -18.42 14.65
C ALA A 182 11.80 -19.32 13.95
N LEU A 183 11.53 -19.75 12.71
CA LEU A 183 12.37 -20.71 11.99
C LEU A 183 13.37 -20.04 11.06
N HIS A 184 13.02 -18.90 10.48
CA HIS A 184 13.84 -18.26 9.43
C HIS A 184 14.45 -16.92 9.86
N HIS A 185 14.18 -16.42 11.08
CA HIS A 185 14.67 -15.13 11.59
C HIS A 185 14.38 -13.96 10.62
N GLY A 186 13.31 -14.12 9.83
CA GLY A 186 12.86 -13.16 8.86
C GLY A 186 11.92 -12.11 9.43
N VAL A 187 11.40 -11.30 8.53
CA VAL A 187 10.38 -10.28 8.85
C VAL A 187 9.14 -10.51 8.01
N SER A 188 8.00 -10.02 8.49
CA SER A 188 6.73 -10.11 7.79
C SER A 188 6.23 -8.71 7.40
N VAL A 189 5.68 -8.60 6.20
CA VAL A 189 4.99 -7.40 5.73
C VAL A 189 3.57 -7.79 5.34
N PHE A 190 2.59 -7.21 6.02
CA PHE A 190 1.18 -7.49 5.78
C PHE A 190 0.51 -6.30 5.10
N ALA A 191 -0.15 -6.54 3.97
CA ALA A 191 -0.96 -5.58 3.24
C ALA A 191 -2.45 -5.89 3.39
N GLY A 192 -3.16 -5.10 4.18
CA GLY A 192 -4.62 -5.18 4.32
C GLY A 192 -5.34 -4.31 3.30
N VAL A 193 -5.84 -4.90 2.21
CA VAL A 193 -6.46 -4.16 1.11
C VAL A 193 -7.98 -4.14 1.22
N GLY A 194 -8.54 -3.02 1.65
CA GLY A 194 -9.97 -2.84 1.81
C GLY A 194 -10.56 -3.70 2.92
N GLU A 195 -9.76 -4.00 3.95
CA GLU A 195 -10.21 -4.72 5.12
C GLU A 195 -11.16 -3.88 5.97
N ARG A 196 -12.04 -4.55 6.70
CA ARG A 196 -12.88 -3.89 7.70
C ARG A 196 -12.01 -3.52 8.89
N ILE A 197 -12.27 -2.35 9.47
CA ILE A 197 -11.55 -1.87 10.67
C ILE A 197 -11.52 -2.94 11.76
N ARG A 198 -12.65 -3.60 12.01
CA ARG A 198 -12.76 -4.65 13.01
C ARG A 198 -11.86 -5.86 12.70
N GLU A 199 -11.87 -6.35 11.45
CA GLU A 199 -11.06 -7.51 11.03
C GLU A 199 -9.56 -7.19 11.14
N GLY A 200 -9.16 -5.98 10.72
CA GLY A 200 -7.78 -5.51 10.88
C GLY A 200 -7.34 -5.39 12.34
N HIS A 201 -8.23 -4.91 13.22
CA HIS A 201 -7.96 -4.79 14.64
C HIS A 201 -7.87 -6.17 15.34
N GLU A 202 -8.75 -7.11 14.99
CA GLU A 202 -8.71 -8.49 15.48
C GLU A 202 -7.39 -9.16 15.07
N LEU A 203 -6.98 -9.03 13.80
CA LEU A 203 -5.71 -9.55 13.29
C LEU A 203 -4.50 -8.95 14.03
N TRP A 204 -4.48 -7.64 14.22
CA TRP A 204 -3.41 -6.97 14.97
C TRP A 204 -3.28 -7.52 16.39
N HIS A 205 -4.40 -7.69 17.11
CA HIS A 205 -4.39 -8.29 18.44
C HIS A 205 -3.93 -9.76 18.44
N GLU A 206 -4.31 -10.55 17.44
CA GLU A 206 -3.83 -11.92 17.29
C GLU A 206 -2.31 -11.95 17.10
N MET A 207 -1.75 -11.05 16.25
CA MET A 207 -0.32 -10.92 16.04
C MET A 207 0.44 -10.51 17.30
N GLN A 208 -0.15 -9.62 18.11
CA GLN A 208 0.41 -9.24 19.41
C GLN A 208 0.44 -10.43 20.38
N LYS A 209 -0.66 -11.19 20.48
CA LYS A 209 -0.75 -12.38 21.34
C LYS A 209 0.23 -13.48 20.89
N ALA A 210 0.39 -13.65 19.58
CA ALA A 210 1.33 -14.61 19.02
C ALA A 210 2.81 -14.19 19.16
N GLY A 211 3.08 -12.95 19.61
CA GLY A 211 4.45 -12.43 19.77
C GLY A 211 5.19 -12.15 18.49
N VAL A 212 4.51 -12.10 17.34
CA VAL A 212 5.14 -11.88 16.01
C VAL A 212 5.18 -10.42 15.60
N MET A 213 4.41 -9.55 16.27
CA MET A 213 4.36 -8.11 15.94
C MET A 213 5.74 -7.43 15.86
N PRO A 214 6.71 -7.67 16.75
CA PRO A 214 8.00 -6.98 16.69
C PRO A 214 8.78 -7.17 15.39
N GLN A 215 8.52 -8.23 14.63
CA GLN A 215 9.12 -8.52 13.32
C GLN A 215 8.12 -8.35 12.17
N THR A 216 6.99 -7.72 12.42
CA THR A 216 5.92 -7.53 11.42
C THR A 216 5.64 -6.04 11.23
N VAL A 217 5.47 -5.61 9.99
CA VAL A 217 4.83 -4.32 9.68
C VAL A 217 3.52 -4.58 8.98
N MET A 218 2.48 -3.89 9.40
CA MET A 218 1.14 -4.00 8.82
C MET A 218 0.78 -2.69 8.14
N ILE A 219 0.39 -2.76 6.86
CA ILE A 219 -0.03 -1.58 6.08
C ILE A 219 -1.49 -1.78 5.68
N PHE A 220 -2.35 -0.87 6.13
CA PHE A 220 -3.78 -0.95 5.86
C PHE A 220 -4.29 0.14 4.94
N GLY A 221 -5.09 -0.26 3.95
CA GLY A 221 -6.03 0.58 3.24
C GLY A 221 -7.44 0.13 3.61
N GLN A 222 -8.06 0.79 4.58
CA GLN A 222 -9.35 0.37 5.16
C GLN A 222 -10.50 0.50 4.17
N MET A 223 -11.62 -0.18 4.45
CA MET A 223 -12.77 -0.25 3.55
C MET A 223 -13.45 1.13 3.33
N ASP A 224 -13.39 2.00 4.32
CA ASP A 224 -13.95 3.36 4.29
C ASP A 224 -13.05 4.40 3.62
N GLU A 225 -11.79 4.04 3.33
CA GLU A 225 -10.87 4.90 2.61
C GLU A 225 -11.18 4.99 1.12
N SER A 226 -10.56 5.97 0.45
CA SER A 226 -10.75 6.16 -0.99
C SER A 226 -10.32 4.91 -1.79
N PRO A 227 -10.93 4.64 -2.95
CA PRO A 227 -10.48 3.59 -3.83
C PRO A 227 -9.01 3.72 -4.26
N GLY A 228 -8.50 4.96 -4.34
CA GLY A 228 -7.09 5.25 -4.64
C GLY A 228 -6.16 4.70 -3.59
N VAL A 229 -6.42 4.97 -2.31
CA VAL A 229 -5.65 4.42 -1.18
C VAL A 229 -5.63 2.90 -1.22
N ARG A 230 -6.80 2.27 -1.33
CA ARG A 230 -6.91 0.81 -1.35
C ARG A 230 -6.19 0.15 -2.52
N PHE A 231 -6.03 0.87 -3.62
CA PHE A 231 -5.24 0.40 -4.76
C PHE A 231 -3.74 0.59 -4.54
N ARG A 232 -3.31 1.63 -3.84
CA ARG A 232 -1.90 1.96 -3.64
C ARG A 232 -1.28 1.30 -2.41
N VAL A 233 -2.08 0.93 -1.41
CA VAL A 233 -1.57 0.30 -0.19
C VAL A 233 -0.79 -1.00 -0.45
N GLY A 234 -1.19 -1.78 -1.45
CA GLY A 234 -0.45 -2.98 -1.85
C GLY A 234 0.94 -2.66 -2.40
N LEU A 235 1.07 -1.57 -3.18
CA LEU A 235 2.37 -1.10 -3.70
C LEU A 235 3.23 -0.53 -2.57
N ALA A 236 2.64 0.24 -1.67
CA ALA A 236 3.34 0.71 -0.47
C ALA A 236 3.91 -0.45 0.34
N ALA A 237 3.11 -1.47 0.60
CA ALA A 237 3.56 -2.66 1.32
C ALA A 237 4.69 -3.41 0.61
N VAL A 238 4.66 -3.50 -0.72
CA VAL A 238 5.79 -4.05 -1.51
C VAL A 238 7.06 -3.19 -1.31
N THR A 239 6.92 -1.86 -1.27
CA THR A 239 8.08 -0.97 -1.04
C THR A 239 8.73 -1.21 0.33
N TYR A 240 7.93 -1.45 1.39
CA TYR A 240 8.46 -1.88 2.70
C TYR A 240 9.15 -3.24 2.60
N ALA A 241 8.56 -4.20 1.91
CA ALA A 241 9.15 -5.53 1.73
C ALA A 241 10.50 -5.46 0.99
N GLU A 242 10.58 -4.66 -0.07
CA GLU A 242 11.82 -4.41 -0.81
C GLU A 242 12.88 -3.73 0.07
N TYR A 243 12.49 -2.77 0.90
CA TYR A 243 13.41 -2.14 1.85
C TYR A 243 14.02 -3.16 2.83
N PHE A 244 13.20 -4.00 3.46
CA PHE A 244 13.70 -5.02 4.39
C PHE A 244 14.55 -6.07 3.70
N ARG A 245 14.18 -6.47 2.49
CA ARG A 245 14.96 -7.43 1.70
C ARG A 245 16.30 -6.85 1.27
N ASP A 246 16.30 -5.66 0.67
CA ASP A 246 17.46 -5.13 -0.06
C ASP A 246 18.41 -4.34 0.84
N THR A 247 17.87 -3.55 1.78
CA THR A 247 18.68 -2.74 2.69
C THR A 247 19.07 -3.50 3.96
N LEU A 248 18.11 -4.18 4.58
CA LEU A 248 18.36 -4.92 5.81
C LEU A 248 18.77 -6.38 5.58
N GLN A 249 18.76 -6.84 4.32
CA GLN A 249 19.18 -8.18 3.91
C GLN A 249 18.43 -9.29 4.69
N LYS A 250 17.16 -9.07 4.99
CA LYS A 250 16.29 -10.01 5.69
C LYS A 250 15.49 -10.88 4.71
N ASP A 251 15.17 -12.11 5.11
CA ASP A 251 14.12 -12.89 4.47
C ASP A 251 12.77 -12.24 4.78
N VAL A 252 11.98 -11.98 3.75
CA VAL A 252 10.70 -11.25 3.89
C VAL A 252 9.54 -12.12 3.46
N LEU A 253 8.60 -12.30 4.39
CA LEU A 253 7.28 -12.83 4.08
C LEU A 253 6.35 -11.68 3.73
N PHE A 254 5.92 -11.62 2.48
CA PHE A 254 4.93 -10.66 2.05
C PHE A 254 3.54 -11.31 1.97
N LEU A 255 2.60 -10.76 2.71
CA LEU A 255 1.21 -11.23 2.77
C LEU A 255 0.28 -10.13 2.28
N MET A 256 -0.68 -10.46 1.42
CA MET A 256 -1.70 -9.53 0.96
C MET A 256 -3.09 -10.13 1.15
N ASP A 257 -3.90 -9.53 1.98
CA ASP A 257 -5.31 -9.82 2.13
C ASP A 257 -6.11 -8.52 1.89
N ASN A 258 -6.90 -8.38 0.86
CA ASN A 258 -7.44 -9.31 -0.09
C ASN A 258 -7.00 -8.96 -1.54
N VAL A 259 -6.26 -9.80 -2.22
CA VAL A 259 -5.80 -9.56 -3.60
C VAL A 259 -6.97 -9.32 -4.56
N PHE A 260 -8.11 -9.96 -4.35
CA PHE A 260 -9.28 -9.74 -5.21
C PHE A 260 -9.75 -8.28 -5.17
N ARG A 261 -9.74 -7.65 -4.00
CA ARG A 261 -10.08 -6.24 -3.84
C ARG A 261 -9.06 -5.33 -4.51
N PHE A 262 -7.78 -5.69 -4.47
CA PHE A 262 -6.72 -4.99 -5.18
C PHE A 262 -6.96 -5.00 -6.70
N VAL A 263 -7.20 -6.17 -7.30
CA VAL A 263 -7.46 -6.31 -8.74
C VAL A 263 -8.77 -5.64 -9.16
N GLN A 264 -9.83 -5.75 -8.36
CA GLN A 264 -11.12 -5.12 -8.63
C GLN A 264 -11.01 -3.60 -8.70
N ARG A 265 -10.15 -2.98 -7.87
CA ARG A 265 -9.96 -1.52 -7.84
C ARG A 265 -9.17 -0.98 -9.03
N ARG A 266 -8.30 -1.77 -9.64
CA ARG A 266 -7.58 -1.39 -10.86
C ARG A 266 -8.55 -1.02 -12.02
N ARG A 267 -9.72 -1.62 -12.06
CA ARG A 267 -10.74 -1.36 -13.11
C ARG A 267 -11.48 -0.03 -12.96
N PHE A 268 -11.45 0.63 -11.81
CA PHE A 268 -12.11 1.93 -11.62
C PHE A 268 -11.46 3.07 -12.43
N GLY A 269 -10.18 2.95 -12.80
CA GLY A 269 -9.50 3.93 -13.63
C GLY A 269 -9.91 3.87 -15.11
N HIS A 270 -10.41 2.74 -15.60
CA HIS A 270 -10.65 2.56 -17.04
C HIS A 270 -12.07 2.87 -17.51
N ASN A 271 -13.10 2.53 -16.72
CA ASN A 271 -14.48 2.85 -17.07
C ASN A 271 -15.30 2.90 -15.78
N GLY A 272 -15.97 4.00 -15.49
CA GLY A 272 -16.84 4.16 -14.33
C GLY A 272 -17.99 3.16 -14.16
N ALA A 273 -17.81 1.91 -14.61
CA ALA A 273 -18.80 0.86 -14.58
C ALA A 273 -18.72 0.08 -13.26
N LYS A 274 -19.82 0.09 -12.54
CA LYS A 274 -20.09 -0.77 -11.39
C LYS A 274 -19.97 -2.24 -11.82
N LEU A 275 -19.04 -2.97 -11.24
CA LEU A 275 -19.11 -4.43 -11.21
C LEU A 275 -19.58 -4.86 -9.82
N THR A 276 -20.85 -5.21 -9.72
CA THR A 276 -21.41 -5.98 -8.61
C THR A 276 -21.01 -7.44 -8.81
N GLY A 277 -20.09 -7.93 -8.00
CA GLY A 277 -19.71 -9.34 -7.99
C GLY A 277 -19.44 -9.78 -6.55
N ARG A 278 -20.20 -10.77 -6.13
CA ARG A 278 -20.10 -11.46 -4.82
C ARG A 278 -18.78 -12.21 -4.69
N GLU A 279 -18.30 -12.28 -3.45
CA GLU A 279 -17.32 -13.19 -2.86
C GLU A 279 -15.84 -12.81 -2.97
N GLY A 280 -15.28 -12.55 -1.78
CA GLY A 280 -13.87 -12.30 -1.56
C GLY A 280 -13.03 -13.59 -1.64
N ARG A 281 -12.01 -13.56 -2.48
CA ARG A 281 -10.94 -14.57 -2.51
C ARG A 281 -9.65 -13.91 -2.11
N SER A 282 -8.99 -14.42 -1.09
CA SER A 282 -7.70 -13.93 -0.64
C SER A 282 -6.56 -14.66 -1.34
N ALA A 283 -5.47 -13.97 -1.61
CA ALA A 283 -4.24 -14.55 -2.14
C ALA A 283 -3.04 -14.08 -1.31
N ILE A 284 -2.09 -14.96 -1.11
CA ILE A 284 -0.83 -14.68 -0.43
C ILE A 284 0.27 -14.67 -1.49
N GLN A 285 1.16 -13.70 -1.40
CA GLN A 285 2.30 -13.59 -2.30
C GLN A 285 3.59 -13.53 -1.47
N TRP A 286 4.57 -14.35 -1.82
CA TRP A 286 5.86 -14.45 -1.16
C TRP A 286 6.95 -13.78 -1.99
N PHE A 287 7.80 -13.01 -1.35
CA PHE A 287 9.08 -12.59 -1.91
C PHE A 287 10.18 -13.03 -0.95
N THR A 288 11.06 -13.91 -1.39
CA THR A 288 12.31 -14.18 -0.72
C THR A 288 13.45 -13.77 -1.63
N LYS A 289 14.58 -13.47 -1.04
CA LYS A 289 15.82 -13.07 -1.67
C LYS A 289 16.44 -14.17 -2.55
#